data_e4d157131159c340e35ca30a88292fd1
#
_entry.id   e4d157131159c340e35ca30a88292fd1
#
_cell.length_a   1.000
_cell.length_b   1.000
_cell.length_c   1.000
_cell.angle_alpha   90.00
_cell.angle_beta   90.00
_cell.angle_gamma   90.00
#
_symmetry.space_group_name_H-M   'P 1'
#
loop_
_entity.id
_entity.type
_entity.pdbx_description
1 polymer ?
#
loop_
_entity_poly.entity_id
_entity_poly.type
_entity_poly.pdbx_seq_one_letter_code
_entity_poly.pdbx_strand_id
1 'polypeptide(L)'
;MQLVAYGAQDVYLTGNPQITFWKVTYRRHTNYAMESIEQTFNGQADFGRRVTCTVSRNGDLAFRTYLQVTLPEINQSMVTTDDEKNTTGCFARWLDCPGEQLISQVEVEIGGQRIDRQYGDWMHIWNQLTLTSEQEVGYNKMIGNTTQLTYLTDPSYAAVDGPCESSAPKQVCAPRNALPETTLYVPLQFWFCRNPGLALPLIALQYHEVKINLDLRPIDECLFAVNNTNSGSGSVKATTAYNQSLVAASLYVDYIFLDTDERRRMAQNPHEYLIEQLQFTGDESVGSSSNKIKLNFNHPCKELVWVVQPDANVDYCASLEGGQDLYHLFGAQPFNYSDALDSLPNALLAFSASARGADNVINSNLFDDAGAGAVDGATDEATNIGAGLAVDATSGSTVSDAGSFVLAETALTMHCWGENPVVTAKLQLNGQDRFSEREGTYFDLVQPFQHHTRHPDTGINVYSFALRPEEHQPSGTCNFSRIDNATLQLVLSNATVSGTATAKVRVYATNYNVLRVMSGMGGLAYSN
;
A
#
# COMPACT_ATOMS: atom_id res chain seq x y z
N MET A 1 25.67 -56.94 -9.34
CA MET A 1 25.16 -55.89 -10.21
C MET A 1 25.11 -54.61 -9.41
N GLN A 2 25.87 -53.61 -9.80
CA GLN A 2 25.82 -52.31 -9.14
C GLN A 2 24.68 -51.51 -9.77
N LEU A 3 23.62 -51.25 -9.01
CA LEU A 3 22.44 -50.56 -9.49
C LEU A 3 22.64 -49.03 -9.58
N VAL A 4 23.70 -48.54 -8.93
CA VAL A 4 24.06 -47.11 -8.96
C VAL A 4 25.24 -46.93 -9.89
N ALA A 5 25.01 -46.31 -11.00
CA ALA A 5 26.09 -45.93 -11.94
C ALA A 5 26.83 -44.72 -11.40
N TYR A 6 28.15 -44.74 -11.42
CA TYR A 6 29.03 -43.69 -10.98
C TYR A 6 30.01 -43.29 -12.08
N GLY A 7 30.05 -42.02 -12.43
CA GLY A 7 30.97 -41.46 -13.42
C GLY A 7 31.95 -40.47 -12.80
N ALA A 8 32.98 -40.09 -13.55
CA ALA A 8 33.98 -39.12 -13.10
C ALA A 8 33.38 -37.73 -12.75
N GLN A 9 32.25 -37.41 -13.35
CA GLN A 9 31.52 -36.14 -13.12
C GLN A 9 30.79 -36.12 -11.76
N ASP A 10 30.47 -37.30 -11.23
CA ASP A 10 29.68 -37.41 -10.00
C ASP A 10 30.44 -36.97 -8.76
N VAL A 11 31.77 -36.86 -8.85
CA VAL A 11 32.63 -36.33 -7.79
C VAL A 11 32.22 -34.91 -7.39
N TYR A 12 31.79 -34.08 -8.35
CA TYR A 12 31.34 -32.73 -8.08
C TYR A 12 30.01 -32.65 -7.31
N LEU A 13 29.18 -33.70 -7.43
CA LEU A 13 27.86 -33.75 -6.81
C LEU A 13 27.85 -34.59 -5.52
N THR A 14 28.63 -35.66 -5.49
CA THR A 14 28.68 -36.63 -4.38
C THR A 14 29.86 -36.46 -3.44
N GLY A 15 30.80 -35.57 -3.80
CA GLY A 15 31.91 -35.19 -2.95
C GLY A 15 31.45 -34.36 -1.76
N ASN A 16 31.75 -34.81 -0.53
CA ASN A 16 31.41 -34.12 0.71
C ASN A 16 29.87 -33.89 0.86
N PRO A 17 29.05 -34.95 0.87
CA PRO A 17 27.61 -34.85 0.79
C PRO A 17 27.00 -34.23 2.05
N GLN A 18 26.06 -33.30 1.86
CA GLN A 18 25.27 -32.69 2.93
C GLN A 18 23.96 -33.42 3.19
N ILE A 19 23.46 -34.17 2.21
CA ILE A 19 22.19 -34.89 2.27
C ILE A 19 22.48 -36.38 2.14
N THR A 20 21.89 -37.17 3.01
CA THR A 20 21.90 -38.65 2.94
C THR A 20 20.47 -39.16 2.93
N PHE A 21 20.21 -40.27 2.25
CA PHE A 21 18.88 -40.82 2.13
C PHE A 21 18.29 -41.29 3.48
N TRP A 22 19.12 -41.81 4.34
CA TRP A 22 18.70 -42.50 5.58
C TRP A 22 19.00 -41.74 6.86
N LYS A 23 19.72 -40.63 6.80
CA LYS A 23 20.12 -39.84 7.97
C LYS A 23 19.64 -38.40 7.83
N VAL A 24 18.82 -37.96 8.78
CA VAL A 24 18.37 -36.57 8.88
C VAL A 24 19.22 -35.84 9.88
N THR A 25 19.70 -34.65 9.48
CA THR A 25 20.40 -33.74 10.38
C THR A 25 19.44 -32.66 10.85
N TYR A 26 19.20 -32.61 12.16
CA TYR A 26 18.35 -31.58 12.77
C TYR A 26 19.16 -30.32 13.03
N ARG A 27 18.54 -29.16 12.75
CA ARG A 27 19.07 -27.87 13.18
C ARG A 27 18.78 -27.69 14.67
N ARG A 28 19.78 -27.24 15.41
CA ARG A 28 19.63 -26.91 16.84
C ARG A 28 19.43 -25.39 16.96
N HIS A 29 18.62 -24.98 17.91
CA HIS A 29 18.34 -23.58 18.21
C HIS A 29 18.64 -23.25 19.68
N THR A 30 18.83 -21.97 19.96
CA THR A 30 18.93 -21.47 21.33
C THR A 30 17.56 -21.43 21.99
N ASN A 31 17.52 -21.42 23.30
CA ASN A 31 16.27 -21.36 24.04
C ASN A 31 15.76 -19.91 24.09
N TYR A 32 14.61 -19.64 23.51
CA TYR A 32 13.96 -18.34 23.55
C TYR A 32 12.44 -18.47 23.56
N ALA A 33 11.76 -17.42 24.02
CA ALA A 33 10.31 -17.30 23.97
C ALA A 33 9.91 -15.98 23.35
N MET A 34 8.74 -15.93 22.76
CA MET A 34 8.19 -14.72 22.14
C MET A 34 6.82 -14.40 22.73
N GLU A 35 6.55 -13.13 22.95
CA GLU A 35 5.26 -12.62 23.39
C GLU A 35 4.98 -11.27 22.73
N SER A 36 3.75 -11.07 22.27
CA SER A 36 3.28 -9.79 21.74
C SER A 36 2.65 -8.97 22.86
N ILE A 37 3.21 -7.81 23.13
CA ILE A 37 2.78 -6.95 24.26
C ILE A 37 2.33 -5.59 23.71
N GLU A 38 1.17 -5.16 24.16
CA GLU A 38 0.62 -3.86 23.82
C GLU A 38 1.43 -2.72 24.44
N GLN A 39 1.69 -1.72 23.61
CA GLN A 39 2.29 -0.45 24.01
C GLN A 39 1.30 0.68 23.73
N THR A 40 1.08 1.52 24.70
CA THR A 40 0.19 2.66 24.56
C THR A 40 0.94 3.90 24.07
N PHE A 41 0.24 4.74 23.33
CA PHE A 41 0.79 6.02 22.88
C PHE A 41 0.77 7.07 24.00
N ASN A 42 1.77 7.93 23.99
CA ASN A 42 1.81 9.13 24.83
C ASN A 42 0.89 10.19 24.20
N GLY A 43 -0.28 10.35 24.75
CA GLY A 43 -1.33 11.20 24.21
C GLY A 43 -2.41 10.41 23.49
N GLN A 44 -3.44 11.10 23.05
CA GLN A 44 -4.55 10.50 22.30
C GLN A 44 -4.18 10.40 20.82
N ALA A 45 -4.10 9.19 20.31
CA ALA A 45 -3.97 8.93 18.88
C ALA A 45 -5.31 9.19 18.19
N ASP A 46 -5.29 10.03 17.18
CA ASP A 46 -6.45 10.38 16.37
C ASP A 46 -6.00 10.82 14.97
N PHE A 47 -6.97 10.97 14.07
CA PHE A 47 -6.71 11.50 12.74
C PHE A 47 -5.99 12.86 12.80
N GLY A 48 -4.99 13.03 11.94
CA GLY A 48 -4.23 14.28 11.82
C GLY A 48 -3.30 14.60 13.00
N ARG A 49 -3.07 13.64 13.90
CA ARG A 49 -2.21 13.85 15.07
C ARG A 49 -0.89 13.09 14.97
N ARG A 50 0.12 13.70 15.58
CA ARG A 50 1.40 13.04 15.85
C ARG A 50 1.39 12.50 17.26
N VAL A 51 1.73 11.22 17.40
CA VAL A 51 1.82 10.52 18.68
C VAL A 51 3.15 9.79 18.78
N THR A 52 3.61 9.63 20.00
CA THR A 52 4.86 8.95 20.33
C THR A 52 4.57 7.75 21.20
N CYS A 53 5.19 6.63 20.90
CA CYS A 53 5.19 5.44 21.75
C CYS A 53 6.61 5.18 22.23
N THR A 54 6.80 5.12 23.55
CA THR A 54 8.06 4.65 24.13
C THR A 54 7.98 3.14 24.28
N VAL A 55 8.87 2.43 23.60
CA VAL A 55 8.95 0.98 23.70
C VAL A 55 9.47 0.59 25.08
N SER A 56 8.62 -0.04 25.88
CA SER A 56 9.00 -0.48 27.22
C SER A 56 9.94 -1.68 27.16
N ARG A 57 10.77 -1.83 28.19
CA ARG A 57 11.76 -2.91 28.28
C ARG A 57 11.16 -4.14 28.95
N ASN A 58 10.07 -4.64 28.39
CA ASN A 58 9.38 -5.83 28.91
C ASN A 58 10.09 -7.12 28.54
N GLY A 59 10.92 -7.10 27.49
CA GLY A 59 11.69 -8.24 27.01
C GLY A 59 13.14 -7.87 26.68
N ASP A 60 13.90 -8.84 26.27
CA ASP A 60 15.33 -8.67 25.96
C ASP A 60 15.54 -8.06 24.57
N LEU A 61 14.75 -8.50 23.59
CA LEU A 61 14.79 -7.99 22.22
C LEU A 61 13.39 -7.55 21.79
N ALA A 62 13.32 -6.54 20.92
CA ALA A 62 12.11 -6.16 20.21
C ALA A 62 12.23 -6.61 18.75
N PHE A 63 11.18 -7.25 18.26
CA PHE A 63 11.14 -7.79 16.90
C PHE A 63 10.03 -7.15 16.09
N ARG A 64 9.04 -7.91 15.67
CA ARG A 64 7.94 -7.39 14.85
C ARG A 64 7.13 -6.37 15.62
N THR A 65 6.76 -5.31 14.92
CA THR A 65 5.93 -4.24 15.48
C THR A 65 4.81 -3.97 14.52
N TYR A 66 3.59 -3.86 15.03
CA TYR A 66 2.43 -3.51 14.23
C TYR A 66 1.51 -2.54 14.96
N LEU A 67 0.87 -1.70 14.17
CA LEU A 67 -0.14 -0.76 14.64
C LEU A 67 -1.50 -1.45 14.63
N GLN A 68 -2.17 -1.49 15.77
CA GLN A 68 -3.57 -1.86 15.85
C GLN A 68 -4.40 -0.60 15.97
N VAL A 69 -5.31 -0.39 15.06
CA VAL A 69 -6.18 0.78 15.03
C VAL A 69 -7.60 0.35 14.72
N THR A 70 -8.57 0.96 15.41
CA THR A 70 -9.99 0.70 15.17
C THR A 70 -10.60 1.91 14.51
N LEU A 71 -11.03 1.73 13.27
CA LEU A 71 -11.74 2.74 12.49
C LEU A 71 -13.16 2.91 13.04
N PRO A 72 -13.69 4.14 13.07
CA PRO A 72 -15.06 4.39 13.48
C PRO A 72 -16.06 3.83 12.47
N GLU A 73 -17.23 3.52 12.93
CA GLU A 73 -18.40 3.23 12.09
C GLU A 73 -18.83 4.49 11.35
N ILE A 74 -19.16 4.36 10.07
CA ILE A 74 -19.81 5.41 9.28
C ILE A 74 -21.19 4.89 8.89
N ASN A 75 -22.22 5.46 9.50
CA ASN A 75 -23.61 5.05 9.29
C ASN A 75 -24.42 6.12 8.55
N GLN A 76 -25.66 5.78 8.22
CA GLN A 76 -26.56 6.63 7.48
C GLN A 76 -26.75 8.03 8.10
N SER A 77 -26.91 8.11 9.43
CA SER A 77 -27.14 9.39 10.12
C SER A 77 -25.96 10.38 10.02
N MET A 78 -24.79 9.90 9.70
CA MET A 78 -23.59 10.72 9.54
C MET A 78 -23.45 11.27 8.11
N VAL A 79 -24.13 10.69 7.15
CA VAL A 79 -24.04 11.04 5.73
C VAL A 79 -25.28 11.79 5.25
N THR A 80 -26.44 11.58 5.88
CA THR A 80 -27.66 12.33 5.57
C THR A 80 -27.66 13.70 6.23
N THR A 81 -28.12 14.71 5.52
CA THR A 81 -28.42 16.02 6.10
C THR A 81 -29.83 16.03 6.67
N ASP A 82 -30.05 16.74 7.77
CA ASP A 82 -31.29 16.77 8.53
C ASP A 82 -32.52 17.28 7.73
N ASP A 83 -32.30 17.87 6.58
CA ASP A 83 -33.36 18.60 5.87
C ASP A 83 -34.21 17.76 4.93
N GLU A 84 -33.81 16.52 4.61
CA GLU A 84 -34.68 15.77 3.72
C GLU A 84 -34.57 14.25 3.84
N LYS A 85 -35.74 13.67 3.88
CA LYS A 85 -36.05 12.25 3.72
C LYS A 85 -35.57 11.64 2.38
N ASN A 86 -34.72 12.31 1.66
CA ASN A 86 -34.23 11.85 0.38
C ASN A 86 -32.88 11.17 0.57
N THR A 87 -32.92 9.89 0.87
CA THR A 87 -31.74 9.03 1.08
C THR A 87 -31.05 8.62 -0.23
N THR A 88 -31.57 9.07 -1.36
CA THR A 88 -30.97 8.76 -2.66
C THR A 88 -29.75 9.62 -2.91
N GLY A 89 -28.58 8.99 -2.97
CA GLY A 89 -27.34 9.64 -3.34
C GLY A 89 -26.36 9.92 -2.21
N CYS A 90 -26.58 9.32 -1.03
CA CYS A 90 -25.57 9.33 0.03
C CYS A 90 -24.57 8.19 -0.17
N PHE A 91 -23.27 8.50 -0.22
CA PHE A 91 -22.25 7.52 -0.47
C PHE A 91 -21.08 7.68 0.48
N ALA A 92 -20.52 6.57 0.89
CA ALA A 92 -19.31 6.57 1.72
C ALA A 92 -18.44 5.35 1.42
N ARG A 93 -17.14 5.55 1.51
CA ARG A 93 -16.12 4.49 1.51
C ARG A 93 -14.84 4.95 2.20
N TRP A 94 -14.10 4.04 2.79
CA TRP A 94 -12.71 4.30 3.08
C TRP A 94 -11.91 4.24 1.77
N LEU A 95 -10.91 5.08 1.63
CA LEU A 95 -10.03 5.05 0.46
C LEU A 95 -9.23 3.75 0.44
N ASP A 96 -8.63 3.43 -0.70
CA ASP A 96 -7.91 2.18 -0.88
C ASP A 96 -6.78 2.01 0.13
N CYS A 97 -6.55 0.78 0.56
CA CYS A 97 -5.55 0.44 1.57
C CYS A 97 -5.63 1.33 2.84
N PRO A 98 -6.75 1.32 3.58
CA PRO A 98 -6.97 2.29 4.66
C PRO A 98 -5.89 2.28 5.73
N GLY A 99 -5.34 1.12 6.06
CA GLY A 99 -4.27 1.01 7.06
C GLY A 99 -2.97 1.68 6.62
N GLU A 100 -2.60 1.56 5.36
CA GLU A 100 -1.42 2.23 4.80
C GLU A 100 -1.67 3.72 4.58
N GLN A 101 -2.88 4.07 4.13
CA GLN A 101 -3.27 5.47 3.92
C GLN A 101 -3.35 6.27 5.23
N LEU A 102 -3.75 5.64 6.32
CA LEU A 102 -3.83 6.27 7.63
C LEU A 102 -2.48 6.77 8.13
N ILE A 103 -1.40 6.07 7.81
CA ILE A 103 -0.05 6.42 8.24
C ILE A 103 0.55 7.43 7.25
N SER A 104 0.84 8.63 7.72
CA SER A 104 1.59 9.62 6.94
C SER A 104 3.07 9.27 6.97
N GLN A 105 3.63 9.15 8.17
CA GLN A 105 5.01 8.72 8.37
C GLN A 105 5.16 8.04 9.73
N VAL A 106 6.16 7.20 9.83
CA VAL A 106 6.55 6.53 11.07
C VAL A 106 8.07 6.56 11.21
N GLU A 107 8.55 6.92 12.39
CA GLU A 107 9.97 7.07 12.69
C GLU A 107 10.37 6.21 13.87
N VAL A 108 11.58 5.67 13.82
CA VAL A 108 12.23 5.06 14.98
C VAL A 108 13.35 5.97 15.46
N GLU A 109 13.33 6.26 16.74
CA GLU A 109 14.31 7.11 17.43
C GLU A 109 14.94 6.32 18.57
N ILE A 110 16.26 6.38 18.67
CA ILE A 110 17.02 5.78 19.76
C ILE A 110 17.84 6.87 20.43
N GLY A 111 17.57 7.11 21.71
CA GLY A 111 18.31 8.11 22.48
C GLY A 111 18.23 9.54 21.92
N GLY A 112 17.14 9.90 21.28
CA GLY A 112 16.95 11.20 20.66
C GLY A 112 17.49 11.31 19.22
N GLN A 113 18.15 10.28 18.71
CA GLN A 113 18.60 10.22 17.33
C GLN A 113 17.60 9.43 16.48
N ARG A 114 17.09 10.05 15.41
CA ARG A 114 16.28 9.35 14.42
C ARG A 114 17.16 8.37 13.65
N ILE A 115 16.78 7.10 13.66
CA ILE A 115 17.51 6.03 12.97
C ILE A 115 16.92 5.77 11.59
N ASP A 116 15.58 5.65 11.50
CA ASP A 116 14.90 5.40 10.24
C ASP A 116 13.55 6.11 10.22
N ARG A 117 13.11 6.48 9.02
CA ARG A 117 11.80 7.05 8.76
C ARG A 117 11.20 6.34 7.56
N GLN A 118 9.95 5.93 7.71
CA GLN A 118 9.17 5.34 6.64
C GLN A 118 7.87 6.08 6.44
N TYR A 119 7.32 5.97 5.26
CA TYR A 119 6.10 6.64 4.83
C TYR A 119 5.03 5.61 4.49
N GLY A 120 3.75 5.98 4.62
CA GLY A 120 2.66 5.09 4.23
C GLY A 120 2.72 4.70 2.76
N ASP A 121 3.09 5.64 1.90
CA ASP A 121 3.27 5.39 0.47
C ASP A 121 4.38 4.36 0.21
N TRP A 122 5.49 4.48 0.94
CA TRP A 122 6.57 3.50 0.84
C TRP A 122 6.17 2.13 1.34
N MET A 123 5.39 2.05 2.41
CA MET A 123 4.88 0.78 2.93
C MET A 123 3.99 0.10 1.87
N HIS A 124 3.15 0.86 1.19
CA HIS A 124 2.35 0.35 0.08
C HIS A 124 3.24 -0.18 -1.07
N ILE A 125 4.18 0.63 -1.52
CA ILE A 125 5.10 0.27 -2.61
C ILE A 125 5.90 -0.99 -2.25
N TRP A 126 6.44 -1.05 -1.04
CA TRP A 126 7.20 -2.21 -0.57
C TRP A 126 6.36 -3.48 -0.54
N ASN A 127 5.13 -3.39 -0.08
CA ASN A 127 4.23 -4.54 -0.07
C ASN A 127 3.81 -4.97 -1.47
N GLN A 128 3.63 -4.03 -2.38
CA GLN A 128 3.40 -4.34 -3.81
C GLN A 128 4.57 -5.12 -4.45
N LEU A 129 5.79 -4.87 -4.02
CA LEU A 129 6.98 -5.52 -4.55
C LEU A 129 7.32 -6.85 -3.87
N THR A 130 7.00 -7.02 -2.60
CA THR A 130 7.55 -8.10 -1.77
C THR A 130 6.54 -9.14 -1.28
N LEU A 131 5.25 -8.83 -1.26
CA LEU A 131 4.23 -9.78 -0.81
C LEU A 131 4.07 -10.95 -1.78
N THR A 132 3.99 -12.16 -1.23
CA THR A 132 3.59 -13.31 -2.04
C THR A 132 2.08 -13.32 -2.27
N SER A 133 1.64 -13.98 -3.34
CA SER A 133 0.20 -14.06 -3.68
C SER A 133 -0.63 -14.72 -2.57
N GLU A 134 -0.05 -15.68 -1.85
CA GLU A 134 -0.75 -16.33 -0.74
C GLU A 134 -0.92 -15.42 0.47
N GLN A 135 0.02 -14.53 0.70
CA GLN A 135 -0.02 -13.57 1.82
C GLN A 135 -0.93 -12.37 1.52
N GLU A 136 -1.12 -12.03 0.27
CA GLU A 136 -1.84 -10.84 -0.15
C GLU A 136 -3.28 -10.78 0.39
N VAL A 137 -4.02 -11.86 0.29
CA VAL A 137 -5.42 -11.93 0.76
C VAL A 137 -5.51 -11.66 2.27
N GLY A 138 -4.61 -12.26 3.03
CA GLY A 138 -4.53 -12.05 4.47
C GLY A 138 -4.11 -10.63 4.82
N TYR A 139 -3.10 -10.13 4.14
CA TYR A 139 -2.60 -8.77 4.31
C TYR A 139 -3.66 -7.70 4.00
N ASN A 140 -4.37 -7.83 2.89
CA ASN A 140 -5.46 -6.93 2.54
C ASN A 140 -6.55 -6.89 3.61
N LYS A 141 -6.88 -8.01 4.22
CA LYS A 141 -7.81 -8.05 5.36
C LYS A 141 -7.25 -7.35 6.59
N MET A 142 -5.95 -7.50 6.85
CA MET A 142 -5.29 -6.84 7.98
C MET A 142 -5.34 -5.32 7.87
N ILE A 143 -5.05 -4.77 6.71
CA ILE A 143 -5.01 -3.31 6.48
C ILE A 143 -6.36 -2.71 6.09
N GLY A 144 -7.41 -3.53 5.99
CA GLY A 144 -8.75 -3.08 5.65
C GLY A 144 -9.01 -2.84 4.17
N ASN A 145 -8.11 -3.28 3.29
CA ASN A 145 -8.33 -3.24 1.85
C ASN A 145 -9.28 -4.35 1.40
N THR A 146 -10.52 -4.23 1.85
CA THR A 146 -11.60 -5.20 1.60
C THR A 146 -12.75 -4.52 0.89
N THR A 147 -13.54 -5.29 0.15
CA THR A 147 -14.72 -4.77 -0.53
C THR A 147 -15.72 -4.12 0.42
N GLN A 148 -15.81 -4.58 1.67
CA GLN A 148 -16.70 -4.00 2.66
C GLN A 148 -16.34 -2.56 3.04
N LEU A 149 -15.07 -2.23 3.14
CA LEU A 149 -14.60 -0.91 3.59
C LEU A 149 -14.31 0.04 2.43
N THR A 150 -13.76 -0.48 1.35
CA THR A 150 -13.29 0.33 0.22
C THR A 150 -14.27 0.41 -0.93
N TYR A 151 -15.27 -0.45 -0.94
CA TYR A 151 -16.35 -0.37 -1.92
C TYR A 151 -17.26 0.81 -1.61
N LEU A 152 -17.67 1.52 -2.65
CA LEU A 152 -18.62 2.62 -2.48
C LEU A 152 -19.98 2.08 -2.07
N THR A 153 -20.41 2.46 -0.89
CA THR A 153 -21.61 1.93 -0.26
C THR A 153 -22.62 3.05 -0.01
N ASP A 154 -23.89 2.78 -0.27
CA ASP A 154 -24.98 3.60 0.19
C ASP A 154 -25.32 3.23 1.64
N PRO A 155 -25.06 4.11 2.60
CA PRO A 155 -25.33 3.82 4.01
C PRO A 155 -26.82 3.53 4.31
N SER A 156 -27.74 3.90 3.42
CA SER A 156 -29.16 3.58 3.58
C SER A 156 -29.43 2.08 3.55
N TYR A 157 -28.58 1.29 2.90
CA TYR A 157 -28.66 -0.17 2.94
C TYR A 157 -28.27 -0.76 4.28
N ALA A 158 -27.59 -0.02 5.13
CA ALA A 158 -27.26 -0.46 6.47
C ALA A 158 -28.49 -0.69 7.37
N ALA A 159 -29.61 -0.13 6.99
CA ALA A 159 -30.88 -0.32 7.69
C ALA A 159 -31.60 -1.65 7.38
N VAL A 160 -31.09 -2.42 6.43
CA VAL A 160 -31.64 -3.75 6.12
C VAL A 160 -31.16 -4.73 7.18
N ASP A 161 -31.87 -4.72 8.28
CA ASP A 161 -31.65 -5.57 9.44
C ASP A 161 -32.62 -6.75 9.38
N GLY A 162 -32.14 -7.90 9.04
CA GLY A 162 -32.98 -9.08 9.05
C GLY A 162 -32.50 -10.19 8.09
N PRO A 163 -33.08 -11.39 8.21
CA PRO A 163 -32.82 -12.44 7.25
C PRO A 163 -33.33 -11.99 5.87
N CYS A 164 -32.59 -12.31 4.82
CA CYS A 164 -32.99 -12.06 3.45
C CYS A 164 -34.39 -12.59 3.23
N GLU A 165 -35.31 -11.72 2.89
CA GLU A 165 -36.71 -12.14 2.63
C GLU A 165 -36.74 -13.11 1.44
N SER A 166 -37.46 -14.22 1.62
CA SER A 166 -37.50 -15.31 0.65
C SER A 166 -38.27 -14.98 -0.65
N SER A 167 -38.89 -13.81 -0.72
CA SER A 167 -39.70 -13.37 -1.86
C SER A 167 -39.01 -12.40 -2.81
N ALA A 168 -37.85 -11.89 -2.46
CA ALA A 168 -37.03 -11.08 -3.36
C ALA A 168 -36.04 -11.96 -4.13
N PRO A 169 -35.64 -11.62 -5.36
CA PRO A 169 -34.49 -12.23 -5.96
C PRO A 169 -33.34 -12.15 -4.94
N LYS A 170 -32.67 -13.27 -4.73
CA LYS A 170 -31.65 -13.42 -3.68
C LYS A 170 -30.64 -12.30 -3.75
N GLN A 171 -30.89 -11.24 -3.07
CA GLN A 171 -29.94 -10.17 -2.86
C GLN A 171 -28.90 -10.69 -1.88
N VAL A 172 -27.65 -10.37 -2.15
CA VAL A 172 -26.61 -10.57 -1.16
C VAL A 172 -27.00 -9.71 0.04
N CYS A 173 -27.11 -10.32 1.21
CA CYS A 173 -27.41 -9.58 2.42
C CYS A 173 -26.34 -8.54 2.64
N ALA A 174 -26.68 -7.28 2.52
CA ALA A 174 -25.77 -6.20 2.86
C ALA A 174 -25.43 -6.28 4.36
N PRO A 175 -24.19 -5.96 4.74
CA PRO A 175 -23.86 -5.87 6.15
C PRO A 175 -24.74 -4.82 6.82
N ARG A 176 -24.99 -5.01 8.10
CA ARG A 176 -25.85 -4.16 8.93
C ARG A 176 -25.53 -2.67 8.84
N ASN A 177 -24.22 -2.39 8.83
CA ASN A 177 -23.67 -1.06 8.66
C ASN A 177 -22.86 -1.05 7.37
N ALA A 178 -23.03 -0.03 6.59
CA ALA A 178 -22.29 0.12 5.33
C ALA A 178 -20.79 0.10 5.56
N LEU A 179 -20.33 0.89 6.54
CA LEU A 179 -18.94 0.92 6.99
C LEU A 179 -18.91 0.62 8.49
N PRO A 180 -18.79 -0.65 8.88
CA PRO A 180 -18.77 -1.02 10.29
C PRO A 180 -17.48 -0.60 10.97
N GLU A 181 -17.54 -0.45 12.28
CA GLU A 181 -16.36 -0.34 13.11
C GLU A 181 -15.44 -1.54 12.86
N THR A 182 -14.21 -1.27 12.45
CA THR A 182 -13.28 -2.32 12.03
C THR A 182 -11.90 -2.08 12.62
N THR A 183 -11.33 -3.14 13.17
CA THR A 183 -9.96 -3.12 13.67
C THR A 183 -8.99 -3.51 12.58
N LEU A 184 -7.98 -2.68 12.36
CA LEU A 184 -6.92 -2.87 11.39
C LEU A 184 -5.61 -3.21 12.09
N TYR A 185 -4.79 -4.01 11.42
CA TYR A 185 -3.44 -4.39 11.87
C TYR A 185 -2.45 -4.02 10.77
N VAL A 186 -1.64 -3.01 11.01
CA VAL A 186 -0.68 -2.49 10.03
C VAL A 186 0.74 -2.84 10.47
N PRO A 187 1.40 -3.82 9.84
CA PRO A 187 2.76 -4.17 10.19
C PRO A 187 3.73 -3.07 9.73
N LEU A 188 4.64 -2.69 10.62
CA LEU A 188 5.70 -1.74 10.30
C LEU A 188 6.88 -2.45 9.64
N GLN A 189 7.55 -1.76 8.71
CA GLN A 189 8.56 -2.33 7.82
C GLN A 189 9.99 -1.87 8.16
N PHE A 190 10.30 -1.67 9.43
CA PHE A 190 11.65 -1.36 9.86
C PHE A 190 12.60 -2.56 9.73
N TRP A 191 13.91 -2.31 9.72
CA TRP A 191 14.93 -3.35 9.59
C TRP A 191 14.79 -4.47 10.62
N PHE A 192 14.49 -4.11 11.87
CA PHE A 192 14.35 -5.10 12.95
C PHE A 192 13.04 -5.90 12.89
N CYS A 193 12.04 -5.41 12.14
CA CYS A 193 10.78 -6.13 11.94
C CYS A 193 10.88 -7.21 10.85
N ARG A 194 11.82 -7.09 9.93
CA ARG A 194 11.92 -8.00 8.77
C ARG A 194 12.78 -9.22 9.02
N ASN A 195 13.85 -9.09 9.81
CA ASN A 195 14.81 -10.16 10.02
C ASN A 195 15.01 -10.43 11.52
N PRO A 196 14.82 -11.68 11.98
CA PRO A 196 15.01 -12.03 13.39
C PRO A 196 16.42 -11.72 13.90
N GLY A 197 17.43 -11.87 13.07
CA GLY A 197 18.83 -11.58 13.42
C GLY A 197 19.13 -10.10 13.64
N LEU A 198 18.20 -9.22 13.27
CA LEU A 198 18.29 -7.77 13.45
C LEU A 198 17.35 -7.24 14.54
N ALA A 199 16.77 -8.13 15.35
CA ALA A 199 15.92 -7.72 16.46
C ALA A 199 16.64 -6.69 17.35
N LEU A 200 15.91 -5.67 17.76
CA LEU A 200 16.47 -4.53 18.48
C LEU A 200 16.85 -4.93 19.91
N PRO A 201 18.12 -4.82 20.33
CA PRO A 201 18.58 -5.31 21.62
C PRO A 201 18.24 -4.34 22.75
N LEU A 202 17.03 -4.40 23.29
CA LEU A 202 16.59 -3.52 24.39
C LEU A 202 17.42 -3.71 25.65
N ILE A 203 17.88 -4.92 25.91
CA ILE A 203 18.72 -5.23 27.06
C ILE A 203 20.08 -4.53 26.98
N ALA A 204 20.61 -4.29 25.79
CA ALA A 204 21.86 -3.59 25.57
C ALA A 204 21.69 -2.06 25.57
N LEU A 205 20.49 -1.56 25.35
CA LEU A 205 20.17 -0.12 25.29
C LEU A 205 19.75 0.41 26.69
N GLN A 206 20.62 0.33 27.66
CA GLN A 206 20.28 0.64 29.06
C GLN A 206 20.04 2.13 29.30
N TYR A 207 20.76 3.00 28.61
CA TYR A 207 20.70 4.46 28.80
C TYR A 207 19.92 5.19 27.72
N HIS A 208 19.58 4.52 26.63
CA HIS A 208 18.81 5.09 25.55
C HIS A 208 17.42 4.45 25.46
N GLU A 209 16.42 5.29 25.35
CA GLU A 209 15.05 4.86 25.09
C GLU A 209 14.81 4.73 23.59
N VAL A 210 14.05 3.71 23.24
CA VAL A 210 13.54 3.53 21.88
C VAL A 210 12.14 4.13 21.80
N LYS A 211 11.96 5.05 20.88
CA LYS A 211 10.67 5.69 20.63
C LYS A 211 10.24 5.46 19.19
N ILE A 212 8.95 5.24 19.02
CA ILE A 212 8.31 5.18 17.71
C ILE A 212 7.37 6.37 17.61
N ASN A 213 7.67 7.28 16.69
CA ASN A 213 6.85 8.44 16.41
C ASN A 213 5.96 8.13 15.22
N LEU A 214 4.66 8.33 15.37
CA LEU A 214 3.67 8.05 14.33
C LEU A 214 2.89 9.32 14.01
N ASP A 215 2.89 9.70 12.75
CA ASP A 215 2.05 10.77 12.22
C ASP A 215 0.88 10.15 11.45
N LEU A 216 -0.33 10.44 11.90
CA LEU A 216 -1.56 9.97 11.26
C LEU A 216 -2.10 11.03 10.30
N ARG A 217 -2.62 10.57 9.16
CA ARG A 217 -3.27 11.47 8.19
C ARG A 217 -4.60 11.97 8.73
N PRO A 218 -5.01 13.18 8.33
CA PRO A 218 -6.35 13.68 8.65
C PRO A 218 -7.41 12.80 7.97
N ILE A 219 -8.59 12.74 8.57
CA ILE A 219 -9.70 11.92 8.07
C ILE A 219 -10.13 12.32 6.65
N ASP A 220 -9.95 13.58 6.28
CA ASP A 220 -10.23 14.09 4.93
C ASP A 220 -9.42 13.37 3.83
N GLU A 221 -8.26 12.84 4.17
CA GLU A 221 -7.39 12.10 3.25
C GLU A 221 -7.63 10.59 3.31
N CYS A 222 -8.47 10.10 4.20
CA CYS A 222 -8.69 8.67 4.41
C CYS A 222 -10.10 8.22 4.02
N LEU A 223 -11.07 9.12 4.09
CA LEU A 223 -12.49 8.85 3.90
C LEU A 223 -13.05 9.64 2.73
N PHE A 224 -13.89 8.99 1.94
CA PHE A 224 -14.79 9.64 0.99
C PHE A 224 -16.23 9.47 1.46
N ALA A 225 -16.90 10.56 1.83
CA ALA A 225 -18.27 10.55 2.27
C ALA A 225 -19.02 11.80 1.74
N VAL A 226 -20.00 11.59 0.93
CA VAL A 226 -20.76 12.64 0.28
C VAL A 226 -22.26 12.40 0.38
N ASN A 227 -22.99 13.50 0.46
CA ASN A 227 -24.41 13.53 0.24
C ASN A 227 -24.64 14.12 -1.15
N ASN A 228 -24.89 13.30 -2.11
CA ASN A 228 -25.18 13.74 -3.47
C ASN A 228 -26.69 14.03 -3.57
N THR A 229 -27.04 15.25 -3.37
CA THR A 229 -28.38 15.71 -3.69
C THR A 229 -28.47 15.96 -5.19
N ASN A 230 -28.80 14.95 -5.91
CA ASN A 230 -29.15 14.93 -7.33
C ASN A 230 -29.05 16.22 -8.14
N SER A 231 -28.54 16.04 -9.32
CA SER A 231 -28.66 16.95 -10.47
C SER A 231 -27.88 18.24 -10.44
N GLY A 232 -26.60 18.14 -10.76
CA GLY A 232 -25.88 19.24 -11.40
C GLY A 232 -25.35 20.33 -10.49
N SER A 233 -25.51 20.22 -9.20
CA SER A 233 -24.98 21.19 -8.25
C SER A 233 -24.12 20.57 -7.15
N GLY A 234 -23.16 19.75 -7.57
CA GLY A 234 -22.08 19.30 -6.70
C GLY A 234 -22.47 18.31 -5.59
N SER A 235 -21.58 17.42 -5.28
CA SER A 235 -21.63 16.62 -4.06
C SER A 235 -21.43 17.53 -2.85
N VAL A 236 -22.15 17.28 -1.78
CA VAL A 236 -21.94 17.99 -0.52
C VAL A 236 -21.17 17.08 0.41
N LYS A 237 -20.04 17.55 0.90
CA LYS A 237 -19.23 16.86 1.91
C LYS A 237 -20.09 16.53 3.14
N ALA A 238 -20.12 15.27 3.54
CA ALA A 238 -20.84 14.82 4.74
C ALA A 238 -20.06 15.19 6.00
N THR A 239 -20.22 16.41 6.49
CA THR A 239 -19.39 16.97 7.58
C THR A 239 -19.41 16.11 8.83
N THR A 240 -20.53 15.49 9.19
CA THR A 240 -20.63 14.66 10.39
C THR A 240 -19.74 13.42 10.28
N ALA A 241 -19.65 12.80 9.12
CA ALA A 241 -18.76 11.66 8.88
C ALA A 241 -17.29 12.05 9.06
N TYR A 242 -16.90 13.24 8.61
CA TYR A 242 -15.53 13.74 8.74
C TYR A 242 -15.16 14.26 10.14
N ASN A 243 -16.12 14.34 11.04
CA ASN A 243 -15.87 14.70 12.44
C ASN A 243 -15.66 13.48 13.35
N GLN A 244 -15.60 12.29 12.78
CA GLN A 244 -15.37 11.07 13.55
C GLN A 244 -13.90 10.95 13.97
N SER A 245 -13.69 10.37 15.14
CA SER A 245 -12.37 10.08 15.69
C SER A 245 -12.09 8.58 15.66
N LEU A 246 -10.81 8.20 15.72
CA LEU A 246 -10.43 6.81 15.91
C LEU A 246 -10.99 6.26 17.21
N VAL A 247 -11.53 5.06 17.19
CA VAL A 247 -12.10 4.41 18.38
C VAL A 247 -10.98 4.00 19.33
N ALA A 248 -9.92 3.40 18.81
CA ALA A 248 -8.76 2.97 19.57
C ALA A 248 -7.53 2.91 18.67
N ALA A 249 -6.37 3.15 19.24
CA ALA A 249 -5.09 2.93 18.56
C ALA A 249 -4.04 2.53 19.59
N SER A 250 -3.31 1.48 19.30
CA SER A 250 -2.19 0.99 20.11
C SER A 250 -1.12 0.35 19.24
N LEU A 251 0.08 0.22 19.77
CA LEU A 251 1.20 -0.40 19.11
C LEU A 251 1.50 -1.73 19.80
N TYR A 252 1.62 -2.79 19.02
CA TYR A 252 2.03 -4.09 19.55
C TYR A 252 3.47 -4.38 19.13
N VAL A 253 4.25 -4.83 20.09
CA VAL A 253 5.64 -5.21 19.88
C VAL A 253 5.83 -6.64 20.31
N ASP A 254 6.42 -7.45 19.43
CA ASP A 254 6.81 -8.82 19.75
C ASP A 254 8.14 -8.79 20.49
N TYR A 255 8.09 -9.14 21.76
CA TYR A 255 9.28 -9.23 22.62
C TYR A 255 9.84 -10.64 22.59
N ILE A 256 11.15 -10.72 22.56
CA ILE A 256 11.89 -11.97 22.65
C ILE A 256 12.58 -12.04 23.99
N PHE A 257 12.35 -13.14 24.71
CA PHE A 257 13.00 -13.45 25.97
C PHE A 257 14.10 -14.48 25.71
N LEU A 258 15.30 -14.18 26.15
CA LEU A 258 16.48 -15.00 25.95
C LEU A 258 16.83 -15.79 27.20
N ASP A 259 17.63 -16.82 27.03
CA ASP A 259 18.24 -17.56 28.14
C ASP A 259 19.32 -16.74 28.86
N THR A 260 19.61 -17.09 30.10
CA THR A 260 20.52 -16.35 31.00
C THR A 260 21.89 -16.08 30.38
N ASP A 261 22.48 -17.06 29.71
CA ASP A 261 23.79 -16.91 29.09
C ASP A 261 23.78 -15.97 27.89
N GLU A 262 22.73 -16.02 27.08
CA GLU A 262 22.56 -15.12 25.95
C GLU A 262 22.26 -13.69 26.41
N ARG A 263 21.41 -13.51 27.41
CA ARG A 263 21.13 -12.20 28.03
C ARG A 263 22.40 -11.51 28.50
N ARG A 264 23.27 -12.27 29.16
CA ARG A 264 24.55 -11.75 29.65
C ARG A 264 25.45 -11.30 28.51
N ARG A 265 25.55 -12.11 27.45
CA ARG A 265 26.35 -11.75 26.26
C ARG A 265 25.80 -10.50 25.57
N MET A 266 24.49 -10.42 25.40
CA MET A 266 23.83 -9.27 24.79
C MET A 266 24.00 -7.98 25.61
N ALA A 267 23.94 -8.08 26.93
CA ALA A 267 24.07 -6.92 27.80
C ALA A 267 25.50 -6.38 27.93
N GLN A 268 26.50 -7.26 27.87
CA GLN A 268 27.90 -6.92 28.14
C GLN A 268 28.73 -6.60 26.91
N ASN A 269 28.44 -7.23 25.78
CA ASN A 269 29.23 -7.07 24.56
C ASN A 269 28.77 -5.86 23.74
N PRO A 270 29.70 -5.18 23.08
CA PRO A 270 29.35 -4.22 22.05
C PRO A 270 28.75 -4.94 20.84
N HIS A 271 27.77 -4.30 20.20
CA HIS A 271 27.08 -4.84 19.04
C HIS A 271 27.15 -3.86 17.88
N GLU A 272 27.36 -4.41 16.70
CA GLU A 272 27.24 -3.68 15.44
C GLU A 272 26.25 -4.43 14.53
N TYR A 273 25.23 -3.74 14.10
CA TYR A 273 24.20 -4.26 13.21
C TYR A 273 24.30 -3.56 11.86
N LEU A 274 24.36 -4.34 10.80
CA LEU A 274 24.15 -3.82 9.46
C LEU A 274 22.63 -3.63 9.28
N ILE A 275 22.20 -2.39 9.24
CA ILE A 275 20.78 -2.04 9.13
C ILE A 275 20.44 -1.52 7.74
N GLU A 276 19.18 -1.59 7.41
CA GLU A 276 18.62 -0.98 6.21
C GLU A 276 17.82 0.25 6.59
N GLN A 277 17.96 1.30 5.80
CA GLN A 277 17.25 2.57 5.97
C GLN A 277 16.59 2.98 4.67
N LEU A 278 15.55 3.79 4.77
CA LEU A 278 14.90 4.42 3.65
C LEU A 278 15.36 5.87 3.53
N GLN A 279 15.70 6.29 2.32
CA GLN A 279 15.91 7.69 1.97
C GLN A 279 14.86 8.13 0.97
N PHE A 280 14.40 9.35 1.12
CA PHE A 280 13.37 9.95 0.28
C PHE A 280 13.78 11.37 -0.10
N THR A 281 13.65 11.72 -1.38
CA THR A 281 14.03 13.05 -1.88
C THR A 281 13.08 14.16 -1.47
N GLY A 282 11.86 13.83 -1.05
CA GLY A 282 10.74 14.75 -0.97
C GLY A 282 9.89 14.73 -2.24
N ASP A 283 8.81 15.48 -2.21
CA ASP A 283 7.91 15.63 -3.35
C ASP A 283 8.49 16.65 -4.33
N GLU A 284 8.86 16.21 -5.52
CA GLU A 284 9.31 17.07 -6.61
C GLU A 284 8.16 17.34 -7.58
N SER A 285 7.69 18.58 -7.59
CA SER A 285 6.59 18.98 -8.48
C SER A 285 7.07 19.14 -9.92
N VAL A 286 6.34 18.53 -10.84
CA VAL A 286 6.64 18.55 -12.27
C VAL A 286 5.40 18.96 -13.08
N GLY A 287 5.60 19.80 -14.08
CA GLY A 287 4.55 20.30 -14.97
C GLY A 287 4.94 20.27 -16.44
N SER A 288 6.08 19.66 -16.76
CA SER A 288 6.56 19.51 -18.14
C SER A 288 6.88 18.04 -18.43
N SER A 289 6.90 17.67 -19.70
CA SER A 289 7.20 16.30 -20.10
C SER A 289 8.64 15.88 -19.80
N SER A 290 9.60 16.78 -19.88
CA SER A 290 11.01 16.47 -19.59
C SER A 290 11.44 17.07 -18.28
N ASN A 291 11.87 16.22 -17.35
CA ASN A 291 12.24 16.61 -16.00
C ASN A 291 13.58 16.03 -15.59
N LYS A 292 14.31 16.78 -14.77
CA LYS A 292 15.57 16.36 -14.16
C LYS A 292 15.43 16.44 -12.65
N ILE A 293 15.42 15.28 -12.01
CA ILE A 293 15.31 15.18 -10.57
C ILE A 293 16.70 14.95 -9.98
N LYS A 294 17.12 15.86 -9.12
CA LYS A 294 18.39 15.73 -8.40
C LYS A 294 18.21 14.77 -7.22
N LEU A 295 19.07 13.76 -7.16
CA LEU A 295 19.05 12.78 -6.08
C LEU A 295 20.13 13.14 -5.06
N ASN A 296 19.70 13.48 -3.85
CA ASN A 296 20.59 13.79 -2.73
C ASN A 296 20.60 12.63 -1.74
N PHE A 297 21.08 11.48 -2.19
CA PHE A 297 21.19 10.29 -1.35
C PHE A 297 22.61 10.12 -0.82
N ASN A 298 22.71 9.43 0.29
CA ASN A 298 23.95 9.03 0.94
C ASN A 298 23.98 7.51 1.10
N HIS A 299 25.12 7.01 1.55
CA HIS A 299 25.34 5.60 1.89
C HIS A 299 25.23 4.63 0.68
N PRO A 300 25.64 3.38 0.86
CA PRO A 300 25.48 2.35 -0.16
C PRO A 300 24.01 1.99 -0.36
N CYS A 301 23.45 2.35 -1.50
CA CYS A 301 22.05 2.08 -1.86
C CYS A 301 21.93 0.75 -2.62
N LYS A 302 20.92 -0.03 -2.27
CA LYS A 302 20.58 -1.29 -2.93
C LYS A 302 19.77 -1.08 -4.20
N GLU A 303 18.76 -0.23 -4.12
CA GLU A 303 17.82 0.02 -5.20
C GLU A 303 17.27 1.44 -5.13
N LEU A 304 16.80 1.91 -6.26
CA LEU A 304 15.98 3.10 -6.41
C LEU A 304 14.57 2.69 -6.82
N VAL A 305 13.59 3.28 -6.19
CA VAL A 305 12.18 3.13 -6.57
C VAL A 305 11.59 4.51 -6.73
N TRP A 306 10.91 4.75 -7.84
CA TRP A 306 10.24 6.03 -8.05
C TRP A 306 8.85 5.87 -8.60
N VAL A 307 8.00 6.79 -8.20
CA VAL A 307 6.61 6.88 -8.63
C VAL A 307 6.30 8.31 -9.06
N VAL A 308 5.41 8.44 -10.01
CA VAL A 308 4.87 9.71 -10.46
C VAL A 308 3.40 9.73 -10.08
N GLN A 309 3.03 10.64 -9.19
CA GLN A 309 1.66 10.79 -8.74
C GLN A 309 1.04 12.02 -9.39
N PRO A 310 0.07 11.87 -10.30
CA PRO A 310 -0.71 13.00 -10.80
C PRO A 310 -1.41 13.73 -9.65
N ASP A 311 -1.31 15.04 -9.59
CA ASP A 311 -1.93 15.84 -8.52
C ASP A 311 -3.45 15.68 -8.52
N ALA A 312 -4.05 15.46 -9.68
CA ALA A 312 -5.47 15.20 -9.80
C ALA A 312 -5.93 13.95 -9.04
N ASN A 313 -5.10 12.90 -8.94
CA ASN A 313 -5.46 11.66 -8.22
C ASN A 313 -5.56 11.87 -6.71
N VAL A 314 -4.94 12.89 -6.17
CA VAL A 314 -4.89 13.22 -4.73
C VAL A 314 -5.50 14.56 -4.37
N ASP A 315 -6.30 15.14 -5.25
CA ASP A 315 -7.08 16.33 -4.94
C ASP A 315 -8.34 15.97 -4.16
N TYR A 316 -8.18 15.78 -2.86
CA TYR A 316 -9.27 15.39 -1.96
C TYR A 316 -10.40 16.41 -1.90
N CYS A 317 -10.14 17.68 -2.19
CA CYS A 317 -11.18 18.72 -2.20
C CYS A 317 -11.99 18.66 -3.48
N ALA A 318 -11.33 18.62 -4.64
CA ALA A 318 -12.02 18.56 -5.91
C ALA A 318 -12.87 17.31 -6.07
N SER A 319 -12.44 16.17 -5.51
CA SER A 319 -13.23 14.95 -5.55
C SER A 319 -14.61 15.07 -4.86
N LEU A 320 -14.77 16.05 -3.98
CA LEU A 320 -16.01 16.32 -3.26
C LEU A 320 -16.93 17.36 -3.95
N GLU A 321 -16.47 17.98 -5.03
CA GLU A 321 -17.24 19.03 -5.72
C GLU A 321 -18.39 18.49 -6.57
N GLY A 322 -18.41 17.19 -6.80
CA GLY A 322 -19.40 16.54 -7.63
C GLY A 322 -19.11 16.63 -9.13
N GLY A 323 -19.58 15.65 -9.85
CA GLY A 323 -19.36 15.49 -11.27
C GLY A 323 -19.81 14.10 -11.71
N GLN A 324 -19.64 13.82 -12.99
CA GLN A 324 -19.96 12.49 -13.55
C GLN A 324 -18.71 11.63 -13.75
N ASP A 325 -17.54 12.20 -13.58
CA ASP A 325 -16.28 11.47 -13.69
C ASP A 325 -16.09 10.52 -12.50
N LEU A 326 -15.45 9.39 -12.71
CA LEU A 326 -15.23 8.38 -11.67
C LEU A 326 -14.55 8.97 -10.43
N TYR A 327 -13.65 9.90 -10.60
CA TYR A 327 -12.98 10.60 -9.52
C TYR A 327 -13.95 11.33 -8.57
N HIS A 328 -14.96 11.99 -9.11
CA HIS A 328 -16.00 12.66 -8.31
C HIS A 328 -17.00 11.66 -7.69
N LEU A 329 -17.06 10.47 -8.24
CA LEU A 329 -17.98 9.44 -7.79
C LEU A 329 -17.40 8.54 -6.72
N PHE A 330 -16.08 8.34 -6.74
CA PHE A 330 -15.40 7.40 -5.87
C PHE A 330 -14.37 8.04 -4.94
N GLY A 331 -14.05 9.30 -5.14
CA GLY A 331 -13.06 10.02 -4.36
C GLY A 331 -11.64 9.88 -4.89
N ALA A 332 -10.71 10.45 -4.15
CA ALA A 332 -9.30 10.42 -4.50
C ALA A 332 -8.72 9.00 -4.55
N GLN A 333 -7.67 8.83 -5.33
CA GLN A 333 -6.97 7.57 -5.55
C GLN A 333 -5.49 7.72 -5.17
N PRO A 334 -5.16 7.69 -3.89
CA PRO A 334 -3.81 8.02 -3.42
C PRO A 334 -2.73 7.03 -3.85
N PHE A 335 -3.11 5.78 -4.14
CA PHE A 335 -2.18 4.74 -4.59
C PHE A 335 -2.29 4.44 -6.09
N ASN A 336 -2.99 5.27 -6.84
CA ASN A 336 -3.01 5.20 -8.28
C ASN A 336 -1.82 6.02 -8.84
N TYR A 337 -0.77 5.32 -9.24
CA TYR A 337 0.43 5.90 -9.86
C TYR A 337 0.42 5.81 -11.39
N SER A 338 -0.72 5.48 -11.98
CA SER A 338 -0.91 5.47 -13.42
C SER A 338 -1.23 6.86 -13.97
N ASP A 339 -1.22 7.00 -15.27
CA ASP A 339 -1.54 8.25 -15.97
C ASP A 339 -3.05 8.46 -16.18
N ALA A 340 -3.88 7.52 -15.77
CA ALA A 340 -5.33 7.61 -15.89
C ALA A 340 -5.98 8.01 -14.56
N LEU A 341 -6.66 9.14 -14.58
CA LEU A 341 -7.46 9.62 -13.44
C LEU A 341 -8.64 8.70 -13.14
N ASP A 342 -9.22 8.13 -14.18
CA ASP A 342 -10.44 7.33 -14.10
C ASP A 342 -10.16 5.82 -14.06
N SER A 343 -8.96 5.38 -13.65
CA SER A 343 -8.74 3.96 -13.43
C SER A 343 -9.53 3.49 -12.23
N LEU A 344 -10.26 2.40 -12.43
CA LEU A 344 -11.10 1.85 -11.37
C LEU A 344 -10.22 1.23 -10.27
N PRO A 345 -10.41 1.60 -9.01
CA PRO A 345 -9.78 0.91 -7.90
C PRO A 345 -10.14 -0.58 -7.91
N ASN A 346 -9.18 -1.45 -7.61
CA ASN A 346 -9.40 -2.90 -7.61
C ASN A 346 -10.60 -3.34 -6.76
N ALA A 347 -10.85 -2.66 -5.66
CA ALA A 347 -11.99 -2.95 -4.79
C ALA A 347 -13.35 -2.67 -5.44
N LEU A 348 -13.40 -1.83 -6.44
CA LEU A 348 -14.65 -1.49 -7.15
C LEU A 348 -14.99 -2.46 -8.28
N LEU A 349 -14.04 -3.29 -8.70
CA LEU A 349 -14.23 -4.25 -9.76
C LEU A 349 -15.23 -5.36 -9.43
N ALA A 350 -15.39 -5.65 -8.16
CA ALA A 350 -16.15 -6.83 -7.72
C ALA A 350 -17.66 -6.62 -7.63
N PHE A 351 -18.15 -5.40 -7.51
CA PHE A 351 -19.57 -5.13 -7.19
C PHE A 351 -20.12 -3.91 -7.89
N SER A 352 -19.85 -3.79 -9.17
CA SER A 352 -20.45 -2.71 -9.91
C SER A 352 -21.97 -2.88 -10.00
N ALA A 353 -22.57 -2.11 -10.50
CA ALA A 353 -23.76 -1.97 -11.29
C ALA A 353 -25.04 -2.66 -10.80
N SER A 354 -25.02 -3.92 -10.46
CA SER A 354 -26.27 -4.66 -10.30
C SER A 354 -27.06 -4.38 -9.02
N ALA A 355 -26.39 -3.88 -8.00
CA ALA A 355 -27.03 -3.60 -6.72
C ALA A 355 -27.94 -2.36 -6.74
N ARG A 356 -27.88 -1.52 -7.76
CA ARG A 356 -28.54 -0.21 -7.77
C ARG A 356 -29.58 0.03 -8.86
N GLY A 357 -29.78 -0.92 -9.76
CA GLY A 357 -30.72 -0.73 -10.86
C GLY A 357 -30.31 0.37 -11.85
N ALA A 358 -31.28 0.95 -12.53
CA ALA A 358 -31.06 1.89 -13.62
C ALA A 358 -30.35 3.21 -13.25
N ASP A 359 -30.26 3.52 -11.97
CA ASP A 359 -29.61 4.75 -11.48
C ASP A 359 -28.16 4.52 -11.08
N ASN A 360 -27.61 3.40 -11.46
CA ASN A 360 -26.23 3.08 -11.12
C ASN A 360 -25.27 3.94 -11.95
N VAL A 361 -24.45 4.63 -11.24
CA VAL A 361 -23.48 5.55 -11.78
C VAL A 361 -22.50 4.87 -12.75
N ILE A 362 -22.16 3.64 -12.49
CA ILE A 362 -21.24 2.86 -13.34
C ILE A 362 -21.94 2.38 -14.61
N ASN A 363 -23.23 2.10 -14.55
CA ASN A 363 -23.99 1.66 -15.73
C ASN A 363 -24.31 2.79 -16.69
N SER A 364 -24.34 4.02 -16.23
CA SER A 364 -24.91 5.06 -17.05
C SER A 364 -24.02 5.57 -18.17
N ASN A 365 -22.71 5.50 -18.03
CA ASN A 365 -21.83 6.12 -19.03
C ASN A 365 -20.50 5.40 -19.29
N LEU A 366 -20.08 4.49 -18.42
CA LEU A 366 -18.78 3.86 -18.56
C LEU A 366 -18.83 2.59 -19.42
N PHE A 367 -19.93 1.89 -19.36
CA PHE A 367 -20.13 0.60 -19.99
C PHE A 367 -21.23 0.61 -21.06
N ASP A 368 -21.95 1.71 -21.17
CA ASP A 368 -22.84 1.92 -22.30
C ASP A 368 -22.05 2.44 -23.48
N ASP A 369 -22.29 1.88 -24.64
CA ASP A 369 -21.79 2.46 -25.87
C ASP A 369 -22.27 3.91 -25.95
N ALA A 370 -21.31 4.82 -26.08
CA ALA A 370 -21.52 6.28 -26.01
C ALA A 370 -22.48 6.86 -27.08
N GLY A 371 -23.38 6.12 -27.53
CA GLY A 371 -24.40 6.53 -28.48
C GLY A 371 -25.73 5.85 -28.26
N ALA A 372 -25.77 4.83 -27.48
CA ALA A 372 -27.00 4.19 -27.11
C ALA A 372 -27.60 4.95 -25.91
N GLY A 373 -28.27 6.00 -26.20
CA GLY A 373 -29.15 6.60 -25.21
C GLY A 373 -29.93 5.51 -24.53
N ALA A 374 -30.29 5.72 -23.28
CA ALA A 374 -30.97 4.81 -22.39
C ALA A 374 -31.65 3.70 -23.18
N VAL A 375 -31.12 2.49 -23.08
CA VAL A 375 -31.67 1.35 -23.74
C VAL A 375 -33.13 1.31 -23.30
N ASP A 376 -33.95 1.79 -24.16
CA ASP A 376 -35.36 1.55 -24.03
C ASP A 376 -35.50 0.04 -24.00
N GLY A 377 -35.69 -0.53 -22.83
CA GLY A 377 -35.47 -1.89 -22.36
C GLY A 377 -35.88 -3.06 -23.24
N ALA A 378 -35.83 -2.92 -24.50
CA ALA A 378 -36.40 -3.94 -25.34
C ALA A 378 -35.55 -4.40 -26.53
N THR A 379 -34.52 -3.71 -26.91
CA THR A 379 -34.20 -3.97 -28.31
C THR A 379 -32.73 -4.09 -28.69
N ASP A 380 -31.81 -3.82 -27.84
CA ASP A 380 -30.43 -3.96 -28.30
C ASP A 380 -29.47 -4.54 -27.26
N GLU A 381 -29.51 -5.85 -27.21
CA GLU A 381 -28.50 -6.67 -26.56
C GLU A 381 -27.08 -6.39 -27.10
N ALA A 382 -26.98 -5.71 -28.22
CA ALA A 382 -25.70 -5.46 -28.89
C ALA A 382 -25.01 -4.15 -28.48
N THR A 383 -25.71 -3.26 -27.81
CA THR A 383 -25.20 -1.94 -27.44
C THR A 383 -24.81 -1.82 -25.98
N ASN A 384 -25.26 -2.74 -25.17
CA ASN A 384 -24.84 -2.82 -23.80
C ASN A 384 -23.58 -3.68 -23.71
N ILE A 385 -22.49 -3.15 -23.25
CA ILE A 385 -21.23 -3.88 -23.11
C ILE A 385 -21.37 -4.97 -22.06
N GLY A 386 -22.23 -4.74 -21.08
CA GLY A 386 -22.76 -5.79 -20.26
C GLY A 386 -23.62 -6.80 -21.03
N ALA A 387 -24.03 -6.51 -22.25
CA ALA A 387 -24.94 -7.37 -23.03
C ALA A 387 -24.27 -8.62 -23.58
N GLY A 388 -22.98 -8.62 -23.80
CA GLY A 388 -22.25 -9.88 -23.95
C GLY A 388 -22.42 -10.79 -22.74
N LEU A 389 -22.99 -10.31 -21.69
CA LEU A 389 -23.20 -10.92 -20.39
C LEU A 389 -24.67 -10.96 -20.01
N ALA A 390 -25.50 -11.25 -21.00
CA ALA A 390 -26.89 -11.60 -20.76
C ALA A 390 -27.55 -10.77 -19.65
N VAL A 391 -27.66 -9.50 -19.86
CA VAL A 391 -28.68 -8.74 -19.15
C VAL A 391 -30.01 -9.22 -19.75
N ASP A 392 -30.61 -10.19 -19.13
CA ASP A 392 -31.98 -10.54 -19.46
C ASP A 392 -32.85 -9.40 -18.95
N ALA A 393 -33.12 -8.46 -19.82
CA ALA A 393 -33.98 -7.32 -19.56
C ALA A 393 -35.39 -7.74 -19.08
N THR A 394 -35.77 -8.99 -19.28
CA THR A 394 -37.07 -9.54 -18.85
C THR A 394 -37.03 -10.17 -17.48
N SER A 395 -35.88 -10.60 -16.99
CA SER A 395 -35.78 -11.28 -15.69
C SER A 395 -35.17 -10.42 -14.58
N GLY A 396 -34.61 -9.27 -14.90
CA GLY A 396 -33.88 -8.47 -13.91
C GLY A 396 -32.70 -9.19 -13.28
N SER A 397 -32.27 -10.29 -13.89
CA SER A 397 -31.13 -11.05 -13.41
C SER A 397 -29.88 -10.49 -14.05
N THR A 398 -29.12 -9.81 -13.26
CA THR A 398 -27.80 -9.32 -13.64
C THR A 398 -26.77 -10.41 -13.43
N VAL A 399 -25.92 -10.57 -14.40
CA VAL A 399 -24.74 -11.45 -14.30
C VAL A 399 -23.76 -10.87 -13.30
N SER A 400 -22.95 -11.70 -12.72
CA SER A 400 -21.92 -11.32 -11.77
C SER A 400 -21.04 -10.19 -12.32
N ASP A 401 -20.93 -9.14 -11.55
CA ASP A 401 -20.26 -7.90 -11.94
C ASP A 401 -18.81 -8.08 -12.34
N ALA A 402 -18.12 -9.01 -11.70
CA ALA A 402 -16.74 -9.33 -12.05
C ALA A 402 -16.59 -9.83 -13.49
N GLY A 403 -17.53 -10.66 -13.95
CA GLY A 403 -17.56 -11.10 -15.33
C GLY A 403 -17.91 -9.98 -16.31
N SER A 404 -18.84 -9.10 -15.93
CA SER A 404 -19.21 -7.92 -16.72
C SER A 404 -18.03 -6.99 -16.93
N PHE A 405 -17.29 -6.79 -15.87
CA PHE A 405 -16.10 -5.93 -15.90
C PHE A 405 -15.02 -6.46 -16.84
N VAL A 406 -14.67 -7.72 -16.75
CA VAL A 406 -13.65 -8.34 -17.61
C VAL A 406 -14.05 -8.24 -19.08
N LEU A 407 -15.32 -8.43 -19.40
CA LEU A 407 -15.79 -8.31 -20.77
C LEU A 407 -15.85 -6.87 -21.26
N ALA A 408 -16.19 -5.94 -20.39
CA ALA A 408 -16.14 -4.53 -20.73
C ALA A 408 -14.71 -4.08 -21.05
N GLU A 409 -13.74 -4.51 -20.27
CA GLU A 409 -12.34 -4.23 -20.54
C GLU A 409 -11.87 -4.78 -21.90
N THR A 410 -12.28 -5.99 -22.24
CA THR A 410 -11.89 -6.62 -23.51
C THR A 410 -12.68 -6.11 -24.72
N ALA A 411 -13.92 -5.70 -24.54
CA ALA A 411 -14.78 -5.22 -25.61
C ALA A 411 -14.57 -3.74 -25.93
N LEU A 412 -14.21 -2.96 -24.96
CA LEU A 412 -13.88 -1.55 -25.11
C LEU A 412 -12.38 -1.38 -25.21
N THR A 413 -11.95 -0.63 -26.17
CA THR A 413 -10.60 -0.04 -26.15
C THR A 413 -10.49 1.05 -25.06
N MET A 414 -11.33 1.00 -24.04
CA MET A 414 -11.20 1.84 -22.88
C MET A 414 -10.12 1.30 -21.98
N HIS A 415 -9.14 2.14 -21.72
CA HIS A 415 -8.16 1.87 -20.68
C HIS A 415 -8.85 2.12 -19.32
N CYS A 416 -9.51 1.12 -18.80
CA CYS A 416 -9.93 1.12 -17.40
C CYS A 416 -8.73 1.10 -16.45
N TRP A 417 -7.55 0.83 -16.99
CA TRP A 417 -6.26 0.79 -16.33
C TRP A 417 -5.38 1.89 -16.93
N GLY A 418 -4.77 2.65 -16.07
CA GLY A 418 -3.77 3.61 -16.52
C GLY A 418 -2.49 2.93 -16.98
N GLU A 419 -1.73 3.63 -17.77
CA GLU A 419 -0.37 3.25 -18.17
C GLU A 419 0.66 3.91 -17.25
N ASN A 420 1.90 3.45 -17.34
CA ASN A 420 3.00 4.08 -16.60
C ASN A 420 3.20 5.52 -17.08
N PRO A 421 3.10 6.53 -16.20
CA PRO A 421 3.33 7.93 -16.59
C PRO A 421 4.76 8.19 -17.06
N VAL A 422 5.72 7.36 -16.69
CA VAL A 422 7.09 7.47 -17.16
C VAL A 422 7.22 6.83 -18.53
N VAL A 423 7.41 7.64 -19.56
CA VAL A 423 7.64 7.17 -20.93
C VAL A 423 9.08 6.66 -21.10
N THR A 424 10.05 7.47 -20.65
CA THR A 424 11.47 7.09 -20.65
C THR A 424 12.14 7.59 -19.37
N ALA A 425 13.17 6.86 -18.96
CA ALA A 425 14.00 7.25 -17.82
C ALA A 425 15.48 7.01 -18.09
N LYS A 426 16.31 7.85 -17.48
CA LYS A 426 17.76 7.81 -17.57
C LYS A 426 18.37 8.26 -16.25
N LEU A 427 19.37 7.51 -15.77
CA LEU A 427 20.12 7.86 -14.56
C LEU A 427 21.52 8.31 -14.93
N GLN A 428 21.89 9.50 -14.51
CA GLN A 428 23.24 10.04 -14.63
C GLN A 428 23.91 10.14 -13.27
N LEU A 429 25.13 9.63 -13.20
CA LEU A 429 25.99 9.70 -12.02
C LEU A 429 27.28 10.43 -12.40
N ASN A 430 27.55 11.58 -11.75
CA ASN A 430 28.69 12.45 -12.05
C ASN A 430 28.81 12.83 -13.54
N GLY A 431 27.66 13.05 -14.20
CA GLY A 431 27.60 13.43 -15.61
C GLY A 431 27.73 12.26 -16.60
N GLN A 432 27.93 11.05 -16.12
CA GLN A 432 27.97 9.85 -16.95
C GLN A 432 26.69 9.04 -16.80
N ASP A 433 26.22 8.48 -17.90
CA ASP A 433 25.04 7.65 -17.89
C ASP A 433 25.32 6.31 -17.21
N ARG A 434 24.63 6.04 -16.10
CA ARG A 434 24.65 4.72 -15.47
C ARG A 434 23.99 3.68 -16.36
N PHE A 435 22.89 4.09 -16.98
CA PHE A 435 22.25 3.38 -18.09
C PHE A 435 21.77 4.41 -19.11
N SER A 436 21.75 4.02 -20.38
CA SER A 436 21.20 4.84 -21.44
C SER A 436 19.69 4.99 -21.25
N GLU A 437 19.11 5.98 -21.91
CA GLU A 437 17.66 6.17 -21.91
C GLU A 437 16.92 4.89 -22.29
N ARG A 438 15.98 4.49 -21.45
CA ARG A 438 15.15 3.29 -21.64
C ARG A 438 13.69 3.63 -21.45
N GLU A 439 12.83 2.86 -22.08
CA GLU A 439 11.38 2.96 -21.93
C GLU A 439 10.96 2.68 -20.47
N GLY A 440 9.89 3.35 -20.04
CA GLY A 440 9.35 3.21 -18.69
C GLY A 440 8.93 1.78 -18.35
N THR A 441 8.48 1.02 -19.35
CA THR A 441 8.11 -0.39 -19.20
C THR A 441 9.27 -1.28 -18.75
N TYR A 442 10.50 -0.90 -19.02
CA TYR A 442 11.67 -1.60 -18.50
C TYR A 442 11.74 -1.52 -16.96
N PHE A 443 11.36 -0.40 -16.38
CA PHE A 443 11.48 -0.16 -14.95
C PHE A 443 10.29 -0.70 -14.16
N ASP A 444 9.11 -0.74 -14.75
CA ASP A 444 7.93 -1.24 -14.02
C ASP A 444 7.62 -2.73 -14.30
N LEU A 445 8.09 -3.28 -15.40
CA LEU A 445 7.87 -4.69 -15.76
C LEU A 445 9.14 -5.55 -15.62
N VAL A 446 10.23 -5.15 -16.28
CA VAL A 446 11.44 -5.99 -16.37
C VAL A 446 12.22 -6.03 -15.06
N GLN A 447 12.48 -4.88 -14.46
CA GLN A 447 13.24 -4.81 -13.21
C GLN A 447 12.54 -5.54 -12.05
N PRO A 448 11.25 -5.35 -11.80
CA PRO A 448 10.53 -6.12 -10.79
C PRO A 448 10.52 -7.62 -11.06
N PHE A 449 10.36 -8.01 -12.32
CA PHE A 449 10.42 -9.43 -12.69
C PHE A 449 11.78 -10.08 -12.36
N GLN A 450 12.88 -9.35 -12.57
CA GLN A 450 14.23 -9.86 -12.32
C GLN A 450 14.64 -9.86 -10.86
N HIS A 451 14.18 -8.88 -10.08
CA HIS A 451 14.71 -8.58 -8.75
C HIS A 451 13.71 -8.72 -7.61
N HIS A 452 12.42 -8.71 -7.88
CA HIS A 452 11.37 -8.73 -6.88
C HIS A 452 10.49 -9.98 -6.95
N THR A 453 9.86 -10.29 -5.83
CA THR A 453 8.99 -11.47 -5.70
C THR A 453 7.69 -11.31 -6.46
N ARG A 454 7.20 -10.07 -6.56
CA ARG A 454 5.89 -9.76 -7.14
C ARG A 454 6.01 -8.65 -8.19
N HIS A 455 5.15 -8.72 -9.20
CA HIS A 455 4.91 -7.61 -10.10
C HIS A 455 4.05 -6.55 -9.39
N PRO A 456 4.51 -5.30 -9.26
CA PRO A 456 3.76 -4.23 -8.62
C PRO A 456 2.66 -3.69 -9.54
N ASP A 457 1.77 -2.86 -8.97
CA ASP A 457 0.83 -2.09 -9.75
C ASP A 457 1.54 -1.15 -10.71
N THR A 458 0.85 -0.80 -11.80
CA THR A 458 1.38 0.09 -12.84
C THR A 458 1.85 1.42 -12.25
N GLY A 459 3.01 1.88 -12.71
CA GLY A 459 3.59 3.16 -12.30
C GLY A 459 4.63 3.07 -11.19
N ILE A 460 4.83 1.91 -10.59
CA ILE A 460 5.91 1.68 -9.63
C ILE A 460 7.17 1.26 -10.40
N ASN A 461 8.13 2.17 -10.50
CA ASN A 461 9.34 1.97 -11.27
C ASN A 461 10.50 1.61 -10.34
N VAL A 462 11.27 0.61 -10.70
CA VAL A 462 12.37 0.08 -9.90
C VAL A 462 13.65 0.03 -10.73
N TYR A 463 14.77 0.36 -10.10
CA TYR A 463 16.09 0.07 -10.61
C TYR A 463 16.98 -0.47 -9.48
N SER A 464 17.44 -1.70 -9.62
CA SER A 464 18.24 -2.38 -8.61
C SER A 464 19.71 -2.35 -8.96
N PHE A 465 20.55 -1.97 -7.99
CA PHE A 465 22.01 -2.13 -8.03
C PHE A 465 22.43 -3.51 -7.49
N ALA A 466 21.55 -4.16 -6.75
CA ALA A 466 21.76 -5.46 -6.14
C ALA A 466 21.18 -6.59 -7.01
N LEU A 467 21.69 -7.79 -6.84
CA LEU A 467 21.11 -8.97 -7.45
C LEU A 467 19.78 -9.34 -6.80
N ARG A 468 19.71 -9.21 -5.48
CA ARG A 468 18.54 -9.53 -4.66
C ARG A 468 18.29 -8.44 -3.63
N PRO A 469 17.61 -7.36 -4.00
CA PRO A 469 17.41 -6.20 -3.12
C PRO A 469 16.48 -6.48 -1.94
N GLU A 470 15.65 -7.50 -2.01
CA GLU A 470 14.77 -7.89 -0.90
C GLU A 470 15.52 -8.60 0.23
N GLU A 471 16.62 -9.26 -0.08
CA GLU A 471 17.42 -9.97 0.92
C GLU A 471 18.27 -8.98 1.73
N HIS A 472 18.39 -9.24 3.02
CA HIS A 472 19.24 -8.43 3.90
C HIS A 472 20.73 -8.61 3.57
N GLN A 473 21.16 -9.82 3.19
CA GLN A 473 22.54 -10.08 2.82
C GLN A 473 22.94 -9.25 1.59
N PRO A 474 24.03 -8.47 1.66
CA PRO A 474 24.45 -7.63 0.55
C PRO A 474 24.75 -8.45 -0.71
N SER A 475 24.16 -8.05 -1.82
CA SER A 475 24.38 -8.65 -3.14
C SER A 475 24.78 -7.64 -4.21
N GLY A 476 25.04 -6.41 -3.81
CA GLY A 476 25.44 -5.31 -4.66
C GLY A 476 24.89 -3.98 -4.15
N THR A 477 25.65 -2.93 -4.29
CA THR A 477 25.25 -1.58 -3.89
C THR A 477 25.94 -0.53 -4.75
N CYS A 478 25.35 0.67 -4.78
CA CYS A 478 25.99 1.87 -5.31
C CYS A 478 26.13 2.88 -4.17
N ASN A 479 27.36 3.28 -3.87
CA ASN A 479 27.62 4.20 -2.76
C ASN A 479 27.39 5.65 -3.20
N PHE A 480 26.24 6.21 -2.86
CA PHE A 480 25.88 7.58 -3.18
C PHE A 480 26.67 8.64 -2.40
N SER A 481 27.30 8.29 -1.28
CA SER A 481 28.22 9.22 -0.58
C SER A 481 29.48 9.57 -1.38
N ARG A 482 29.78 8.80 -2.41
CA ARG A 482 30.92 9.03 -3.32
C ARG A 482 30.54 9.67 -4.64
N ILE A 483 29.25 10.00 -4.81
CA ILE A 483 28.71 10.58 -6.03
C ILE A 483 28.29 12.00 -5.73
N ASP A 484 28.97 12.97 -6.36
CA ASP A 484 28.69 14.39 -6.12
C ASP A 484 27.38 14.84 -6.78
N ASN A 485 27.08 14.28 -7.95
CA ASN A 485 25.89 14.62 -8.72
C ASN A 485 25.19 13.34 -9.23
N ALA A 486 24.02 13.08 -8.70
CA ALA A 486 23.13 12.05 -9.21
C ALA A 486 21.85 12.73 -9.73
N THR A 487 21.45 12.41 -10.94
CA THR A 487 20.29 13.01 -11.59
C THR A 487 19.48 11.92 -12.29
N LEU A 488 18.20 11.82 -11.93
CA LEU A 488 17.22 11.01 -12.64
C LEU A 488 16.51 11.89 -13.65
N GLN A 489 16.66 11.56 -14.93
CA GLN A 489 15.97 12.25 -16.01
C GLN A 489 14.75 11.45 -16.43
N LEU A 490 13.60 12.08 -16.43
CA LEU A 490 12.32 11.46 -16.75
C LEU A 490 11.65 12.18 -17.90
N VAL A 491 11.08 11.42 -18.81
CA VAL A 491 10.12 11.92 -19.80
C VAL A 491 8.75 11.36 -19.41
N LEU A 492 7.81 12.26 -19.14
CA LEU A 492 6.46 11.92 -18.69
C LEU A 492 5.47 11.96 -19.84
N SER A 493 4.41 11.17 -19.71
CA SER A 493 3.33 11.12 -20.69
C SER A 493 2.56 12.44 -20.74
N ASN A 494 2.02 12.75 -21.91
CA ASN A 494 1.20 13.94 -22.08
C ASN A 494 -0.10 13.89 -21.26
N ALA A 495 -0.62 12.69 -20.98
CA ALA A 495 -1.80 12.54 -20.12
C ALA A 495 -1.55 13.06 -18.70
N THR A 496 -0.32 12.88 -18.19
CA THR A 496 0.05 13.30 -16.84
C THR A 496 0.30 14.81 -16.72
N VAL A 497 0.92 15.44 -17.73
CA VAL A 497 1.44 16.81 -17.62
C VAL A 497 0.99 17.74 -18.74
N SER A 498 -0.13 17.44 -19.41
CA SER A 498 -0.67 18.31 -20.46
C SER A 498 -1.44 19.52 -19.89
N GLY A 499 -1.31 20.65 -20.53
CA GLY A 499 -2.03 21.85 -20.14
C GLY A 499 -1.62 22.39 -18.76
N THR A 500 -2.56 22.41 -17.83
CA THR A 500 -2.35 22.82 -16.43
C THR A 500 -2.12 21.64 -15.49
N ALA A 501 -2.15 20.40 -15.99
CA ALA A 501 -1.94 19.22 -15.19
C ALA A 501 -0.51 19.14 -14.66
N THR A 502 -0.38 18.85 -13.39
CA THR A 502 0.88 18.70 -12.67
C THR A 502 0.94 17.35 -11.98
N ALA A 503 2.15 16.93 -11.66
CA ALA A 503 2.36 15.69 -10.92
C ALA A 503 3.50 15.89 -9.91
N LYS A 504 3.61 14.96 -8.98
CA LYS A 504 4.72 14.88 -8.05
C LYS A 504 5.53 13.62 -8.33
N VAL A 505 6.83 13.79 -8.42
CA VAL A 505 7.77 12.68 -8.51
C VAL A 505 8.32 12.41 -7.12
N ARG A 506 8.23 11.15 -6.69
CA ARG A 506 8.79 10.67 -5.42
C ARG A 506 9.82 9.60 -5.71
N VAL A 507 11.02 9.80 -5.21
CA VAL A 507 12.12 8.85 -5.38
C VAL A 507 12.54 8.33 -4.02
N TYR A 508 12.52 7.02 -3.87
CA TYR A 508 12.94 6.30 -2.67
C TYR A 508 14.22 5.53 -2.95
N ALA A 509 15.09 5.47 -1.98
CA ALA A 509 16.27 4.63 -2.01
C ALA A 509 16.39 3.83 -0.73
N THR A 510 16.63 2.54 -0.85
CA THR A 510 16.99 1.69 0.29
C THR A 510 18.49 1.59 0.39
N ASN A 511 19.04 1.87 1.54
CA ASN A 511 20.47 1.88 1.78
C ASN A 511 20.87 1.07 3.01
N TYR A 512 22.14 0.74 3.10
CA TYR A 512 22.75 0.17 4.29
C TYR A 512 23.36 1.24 5.17
N ASN A 513 23.30 1.01 6.48
CA ASN A 513 24.05 1.74 7.49
C ASN A 513 24.42 0.80 8.64
N VAL A 514 25.23 1.26 9.58
CA VAL A 514 25.64 0.48 10.74
C VAL A 514 25.09 1.12 12.01
N LEU A 515 24.30 0.35 12.75
CA LEU A 515 23.84 0.69 14.09
C LEU A 515 24.83 0.12 15.10
N ARG A 516 25.44 0.98 15.92
CA ARG A 516 26.32 0.59 17.03
C ARG A 516 25.58 0.67 18.33
N VAL A 517 25.69 -0.38 19.13
CA VAL A 517 25.19 -0.43 20.49
C VAL A 517 26.36 -0.76 21.40
N MET A 518 26.80 0.22 22.16
CA MET A 518 27.98 0.11 23.03
C MET A 518 27.72 0.83 24.35
N SER A 519 28.14 0.22 25.45
CA SER A 519 28.07 0.83 26.79
C SER A 519 26.66 1.35 27.17
N GLY A 520 25.63 0.63 26.76
CA GLY A 520 24.24 0.99 27.03
C GLY A 520 23.65 2.07 26.12
N MET A 521 24.40 2.53 25.13
CA MET A 521 23.99 3.57 24.18
C MET A 521 23.95 3.03 22.76
N GLY A 522 22.95 3.45 21.99
CA GLY A 522 22.82 3.12 20.57
C GLY A 522 22.93 4.37 19.70
N GLY A 523 23.52 4.24 18.53
CA GLY A 523 23.62 5.31 17.55
C GLY A 523 24.12 4.82 16.20
N LEU A 524 23.96 5.64 15.17
CA LEU A 524 24.46 5.37 13.83
C LEU A 524 25.98 5.58 13.77
N ALA A 525 26.68 4.66 13.12
CA ALA A 525 28.11 4.81 12.86
C ALA A 525 28.39 5.88 11.81
N TYR A 526 27.50 6.02 10.85
CA TYR A 526 27.60 7.00 9.78
C TYR A 526 26.37 7.92 9.84
N SER A 527 26.60 9.21 10.04
CA SER A 527 25.52 10.21 10.06
C SER A 527 25.06 10.54 8.64
N ASN A 528 23.78 10.86 8.52
CA ASN A 528 23.20 11.34 7.27
C ASN A 528 23.51 12.83 7.06
#